data_c69f48c65d6af1522f456af43b963405
#
_entry.id   c69f48c65d6af1522f456af43b963405
#
_cell.length_a   1.000
_cell.length_b   1.000
_cell.length_c   1.000
_cell.angle_alpha   90.00
_cell.angle_beta   90.00
_cell.angle_gamma   90.00
#
_symmetry.space_group_name_H-M   'P 1'
#
loop_
_entity.id
_entity.type
_entity.pdbx_description
1 polymer ?
#
loop_
_entity_poly.entity_id
_entity_poly.type
_entity_poly.pdbx_seq_one_letter_code
_entity_poly.pdbx_strand_id
1 'polypeptide(L)' 'MSTSIRNRLPGTIEEIVSDKVVSEIVINTAAGPVTSIITTGSVKRMNLKKGDTAFAIIKATEVSVEAR' A
#
# COMPACT_ATOMS: atom_id res chain seq x y z
N MET A 1 13.29 6.15 10.82
CA MET A 1 13.83 5.60 9.56
C MET A 1 13.68 6.62 8.45
N SER A 2 14.76 6.88 7.73
CA SER A 2 14.74 7.85 6.63
C SER A 2 14.33 7.19 5.32
N THR A 3 13.62 7.95 4.49
CA THR A 3 13.24 7.48 3.17
C THR A 3 13.21 8.68 2.21
N SER A 4 13.52 8.43 0.96
CA SER A 4 13.38 9.42 -0.10
C SER A 4 11.97 9.49 -0.66
N ILE A 5 11.09 8.59 -0.24
CA ILE A 5 9.72 8.56 -0.71
C ILE A 5 8.92 9.65 0.00
N ARG A 6 8.30 10.54 -0.77
CA ARG A 6 7.63 11.71 -0.22
C ARG A 6 6.12 11.56 -0.04
N ASN A 7 5.52 10.64 -0.78
CA ASN A 7 4.07 10.45 -0.73
C ASN A 7 3.75 9.31 0.22
N ARG A 8 3.23 9.65 1.39
CA ARG A 8 2.83 8.68 2.43
C ARG A 8 1.39 8.97 2.81
N LEU A 9 0.53 8.02 2.53
CA LEU A 9 -0.89 8.13 2.85
C LEU A 9 -1.21 7.14 3.98
N PRO A 10 -1.56 7.64 5.16
CA PRO A 10 -1.96 6.75 6.25
C PRO A 10 -3.32 6.15 5.96
N GLY A 11 -3.51 4.92 6.36
CA GLY A 11 -4.77 4.24 6.16
C GLY A 11 -4.85 2.93 6.93
N THR A 12 -5.89 2.17 6.61
CA THR A 12 -6.16 0.88 7.23
C THR A 12 -6.25 -0.17 6.13
N ILE A 13 -5.63 -1.32 6.36
CA ILE A 13 -5.71 -2.44 5.42
C ILE A 13 -7.13 -2.96 5.41
N GLU A 14 -7.80 -2.83 4.27
CA GLU A 14 -9.19 -3.23 4.07
C GLU A 14 -9.28 -4.65 3.55
N GLU A 15 -8.34 -5.06 2.72
CA GLU A 15 -8.35 -6.37 2.09
C GLU A 15 -6.96 -6.82 1.69
N ILE A 16 -6.71 -8.11 1.81
CA ILE A 16 -5.49 -8.76 1.33
C ILE A 16 -5.90 -9.99 0.54
N VAL A 17 -5.51 -10.04 -0.73
CA VAL A 17 -5.73 -11.20 -1.58
C VAL A 17 -4.37 -11.70 -2.04
N SER A 18 -4.04 -12.94 -1.69
CA SER A 18 -2.71 -13.49 -1.93
C SER A 18 -2.74 -14.77 -2.74
N ASP A 19 -1.77 -14.91 -3.65
CA ASP A 19 -1.38 -16.22 -4.15
C ASP A 19 0.04 -16.53 -3.59
N LYS A 20 0.71 -17.53 -4.14
CA LYS A 20 2.04 -17.91 -3.63
C LYS A 20 3.09 -16.84 -3.85
N VAL A 21 2.96 -16.04 -4.89
CA VAL A 21 4.00 -15.11 -5.34
C VAL A 21 3.68 -13.67 -5.00
N VAL A 22 2.48 -13.22 -5.34
CA VAL A 22 2.08 -11.82 -5.16
C VAL A 22 0.81 -11.69 -4.34
N SER A 23 0.68 -10.53 -3.72
CA SER A 23 -0.49 -10.18 -2.93
C SER A 23 -0.98 -8.80 -3.34
N GLU A 24 -2.31 -8.67 -3.40
CA GLU A 24 -2.95 -7.39 -3.58
C GLU A 24 -3.39 -6.88 -2.22
N ILE A 25 -2.99 -5.67 -1.91
CA ILE A 25 -3.34 -5.02 -0.64
C ILE A 25 -4.19 -3.80 -0.96
N VAL A 26 -5.36 -3.71 -0.35
CA VAL A 26 -6.19 -2.51 -0.47
C VAL A 26 -6.08 -1.75 0.84
N ILE A 27 -5.58 -0.52 0.76
CA ILE A 27 -5.42 0.37 1.91
C ILE A 27 -6.47 1.46 1.80
N ASN A 28 -7.36 1.54 2.77
CA ASN A 28 -8.38 2.57 2.80
C ASN A 28 -7.81 3.83 3.44
N THR A 29 -7.65 4.88 2.64
CA THR A 29 -7.09 6.15 3.09
C THR A 29 -8.16 7.25 3.08
N ALA A 30 -7.83 8.42 3.62
CA ALA A 30 -8.73 9.56 3.57
C ALA A 30 -9.06 10.00 2.13
N ALA A 31 -8.18 9.70 1.19
CA ALA A 31 -8.38 9.98 -0.24
C ALA A 31 -9.13 8.86 -0.97
N GLY A 32 -9.51 7.79 -0.27
CA GLY A 32 -10.15 6.63 -0.83
C GLY A 32 -9.22 5.40 -0.82
N PRO A 33 -9.64 4.30 -1.44
CA PRO A 33 -8.83 3.09 -1.45
C PRO A 33 -7.62 3.23 -2.37
N VAL A 34 -6.49 2.73 -1.89
CA VAL A 34 -5.25 2.65 -2.64
C VAL A 34 -4.86 1.19 -2.74
N THR A 35 -4.68 0.69 -3.95
CA THR A 35 -4.34 -0.71 -4.18
C THR A 35 -2.85 -0.85 -4.45
N SER A 36 -2.24 -1.82 -3.80
CA SER A 36 -0.81 -2.11 -3.94
C SER A 36 -0.64 -3.59 -4.27
N ILE A 37 0.32 -3.88 -5.13
CA ILE A 37 0.74 -5.25 -5.41
C ILE A 37 2.15 -5.40 -4.85
N ILE A 38 2.31 -6.31 -3.91
CA ILE A 38 3.62 -6.62 -3.30
C ILE A 38 3.79 -8.13 -3.29
N THR A 39 4.99 -8.59 -2.99
CA THR A 39 5.20 -10.03 -2.90
C THR A 39 4.51 -10.60 -1.66
N THR A 40 4.02 -11.82 -1.77
CA THR A 40 3.41 -12.50 -0.63
C THR A 40 4.45 -12.70 0.49
N GLY A 41 5.72 -12.88 0.11
CA GLY A 41 6.81 -12.90 1.08
C GLY A 41 6.90 -11.62 1.89
N SER A 42 6.68 -10.47 1.25
CA SER A 42 6.67 -9.18 1.95
C SER A 42 5.51 -9.07 2.93
N VAL A 43 4.33 -9.56 2.54
CA VAL A 43 3.16 -9.59 3.44
C VAL A 43 3.49 -10.37 4.71
N LYS A 44 4.10 -11.54 4.53
CA LYS A 44 4.47 -12.40 5.67
C LYS A 44 5.55 -11.75 6.52
N ARG A 45 6.58 -11.19 5.90
CA ARG A 45 7.69 -10.56 6.61
C ARG A 45 7.23 -9.36 7.42
N MET A 46 6.32 -8.57 6.88
CA MET A 46 5.75 -7.40 7.57
C MET A 46 4.57 -7.77 8.47
N ASN A 47 4.14 -9.02 8.43
CA ASN A 47 3.01 -9.50 9.23
C ASN A 47 1.75 -8.66 9.03
N LEU A 48 1.43 -8.33 7.79
CA LEU A 48 0.28 -7.51 7.45
C LEU A 48 -1.02 -8.30 7.60
N LYS A 49 -2.02 -7.65 8.18
CA LYS A 49 -3.34 -8.24 8.39
C LYS A 49 -4.42 -7.21 8.12
N LYS A 50 -5.58 -7.69 7.71
CA LYS A 50 -6.77 -6.85 7.57
C LYS A 50 -7.03 -6.15 8.91
N GLY A 51 -7.28 -4.86 8.84
CA GLY A 51 -7.53 -4.03 10.01
C GLY A 51 -6.30 -3.32 10.56
N ASP A 52 -5.09 -3.72 10.13
CA ASP A 52 -3.86 -3.05 10.55
C ASP A 52 -3.78 -1.64 9.96
N THR A 53 -3.16 -0.74 10.71
CA THR A 53 -2.80 0.56 10.14
C THR A 53 -1.56 0.38 9.27
N ALA A 54 -1.51 1.12 8.17
CA ALA A 54 -0.40 1.06 7.24
C ALA A 54 -0.28 2.39 6.50
N PHE A 55 0.85 2.59 5.85
CA PHE A 55 1.05 3.73 4.97
C PHE A 55 1.16 3.23 3.54
N ALA A 56 0.39 3.84 2.64
CA ALA A 56 0.62 3.67 1.21
C ALA A 56 1.72 4.67 0.84
N ILE A 57 2.85 4.18 0.38
CA ILE A 57 3.97 5.04 0.00
C ILE A 57 4.20 4.95 -1.50
N ILE A 58 4.36 6.11 -2.13
CA ILE A 58 4.42 6.21 -3.59
C ILE A 58 5.58 7.10 -3.96
N LYS A 59 6.49 6.58 -4.77
CA LYS A 59 7.58 7.40 -5.30
C LYS A 59 7.02 8.50 -6.18
N ALA A 60 7.58 9.69 -6.09
CA ALA A 60 7.14 10.83 -6.91
C ALA A 60 7.19 10.52 -8.42
N THR A 61 8.13 9.70 -8.84
CA THR A 61 8.26 9.30 -10.24
C THR A 61 7.12 8.41 -10.73
N GLU A 62 6.34 7.84 -9.81
CA GLU A 62 5.24 6.95 -10.12
C GLU A 62 3.88 7.67 -10.08
N VAL A 63 3.87 8.94 -9.75
CA VAL A 63 2.64 9.72 -9.64
C VAL A 63 2.38 10.44 -10.94
N SER A 64 1.24 10.16 -11.55
CA SER A 64 0.78 10.85 -12.76
C SER A 64 -0.21 11.94 -12.38
N VAL A 65 -0.36 12.92 -13.24
CA VAL A 65 -1.27 14.05 -12.98
C VAL A 65 -2.37 14.05 -14.05
N GLU A 66 -3.58 14.19 -13.59
CA GLU A 66 -4.74 14.32 -14.45
C GLU A 66 -5.47 15.62 -14.09
N ALA A 67 -5.74 16.41 -15.09
CA ALA A 67 -6.49 17.66 -14.89
C ALA A 67 -8.00 17.38 -14.93
N ARG A 68 -8.74 18.10 -14.12
CA ARG A 68 -10.20 17.97 -14.08
C ARG A 68 -10.86 18.86 -15.13
#